data_c51a84e5d1000eb0156ac7044adb5e58
#
_entry.id   c51a84e5d1000eb0156ac7044adb5e58
#
_cell.length_a   1.000
_cell.length_b   1.000
_cell.length_c   1.000
_cell.angle_alpha   90.00
_cell.angle_beta   90.00
_cell.angle_gamma   90.00
#
_symmetry.space_group_name_H-M   'P 1'
#
loop_
_entity.id
_entity.type
_entity.pdbx_description
1 polymer ?
#
loop_
_entity_poly.entity_id
_entity_poly.type
_entity_poly.pdbx_seq_one_letter_code
_entity_poly.pdbx_strand_id
1 'polypeptide(L)'
;MRCRQHGDMDTTTIPDSCPANAARPLLAQPRHVVRLSEGLPTSDGAGVKLTRLIGTPRQPPVDPFLMLDAFGTDQPQDYIAGFPPHPHRGFETVTYMLKGRMRHRDNHGGEGLLVPGSVQWMTAGRGIVHSEMPEQVEGEMRGFQLWVNLPAKDKMQPPRYQDIAPERLPVLELDAAGTVLARRTGDAVPAIGTPGAVAAAKLVAGRFAGAEGPVQAIATDPLFLDLVLAAGARLEVPLPATHNAFVHLFAGSARLPSAEGVAELRPGQLAVLSPGDGVGFEAGPEGARLILVAGRPIGEPVAWHGPFVMNTAEEIREAIADYQAGRF
;
A
#
# COMPACT_ATOMS: atom_id res chain seq x y z
N MET A 1 34.64 -73.48 37.51
CA MET A 1 35.76 -72.87 38.22
C MET A 1 35.66 -71.37 37.99
N ARG A 2 35.29 -70.68 39.04
CA ARG A 2 35.71 -69.28 39.41
C ARG A 2 36.04 -68.31 38.31
N CYS A 3 35.66 -67.05 38.28
CA CYS A 3 35.42 -66.05 39.32
C CYS A 3 34.65 -64.85 38.75
N ARG A 4 33.86 -64.25 39.58
CA ARG A 4 33.31 -62.93 39.64
C ARG A 4 34.26 -61.81 39.21
N GLN A 5 33.73 -60.72 38.61
CA GLN A 5 33.80 -59.43 39.31
C GLN A 5 32.87 -58.39 38.67
N HIS A 6 32.34 -57.58 39.55
CA HIS A 6 31.50 -56.42 39.37
C HIS A 6 32.25 -55.28 38.63
N GLY A 7 31.51 -54.49 37.84
CA GLY A 7 32.04 -53.23 37.27
C GLY A 7 30.83 -52.30 36.98
N ASP A 8 30.82 -51.20 37.63
CA ASP A 8 29.87 -50.15 37.86
C ASP A 8 29.06 -49.71 36.64
N MET A 9 27.76 -49.39 36.92
CA MET A 9 26.92 -48.59 36.05
C MET A 9 27.37 -47.14 36.08
N ASP A 10 27.95 -46.69 34.98
CA ASP A 10 28.23 -45.26 34.74
C ASP A 10 26.97 -44.62 34.13
N THR A 11 26.31 -43.83 34.91
CA THR A 11 25.19 -43.00 34.49
C THR A 11 25.73 -41.82 33.73
N THR A 12 25.90 -41.94 32.41
CA THR A 12 26.16 -40.83 31.53
C THR A 12 24.88 -40.01 31.36
N THR A 13 24.82 -38.91 32.06
CA THR A 13 23.88 -37.81 31.87
C THR A 13 23.93 -37.35 30.40
N ILE A 14 22.81 -37.54 29.71
CA ILE A 14 22.53 -36.90 28.39
C ILE A 14 22.45 -35.41 28.62
N PRO A 15 23.20 -34.55 27.95
CA PRO A 15 23.00 -33.13 28.05
C PRO A 15 21.71 -32.77 27.33
N ASP A 16 20.72 -32.33 28.10
CA ASP A 16 19.49 -31.71 27.66
C ASP A 16 19.83 -30.28 27.22
N SER A 17 20.16 -30.09 25.97
CA SER A 17 20.12 -28.81 25.29
C SER A 17 20.25 -28.99 23.78
N CYS A 18 19.16 -29.42 23.13
CA CYS A 18 18.94 -29.02 21.76
C CYS A 18 18.65 -27.50 21.79
N PRO A 19 19.46 -26.67 21.15
CA PRO A 19 19.10 -25.28 21.00
C PRO A 19 17.80 -25.26 20.19
N ALA A 20 16.77 -24.58 20.73
CA ALA A 20 15.54 -24.27 20.01
C ALA A 20 15.94 -23.80 18.62
N ASN A 21 15.39 -24.46 17.62
CA ASN A 21 15.61 -24.17 16.21
C ASN A 21 15.13 -22.72 15.98
N ALA A 22 16.03 -21.75 16.14
CA ALA A 22 15.77 -20.37 15.80
C ALA A 22 15.48 -20.37 14.30
N ALA A 23 14.21 -20.18 13.94
CA ALA A 23 13.78 -20.09 12.56
C ALA A 23 14.72 -19.10 11.85
N ARG A 24 15.39 -19.59 10.79
CA ARG A 24 16.30 -18.77 9.99
C ARG A 24 15.51 -17.55 9.53
N PRO A 25 16.00 -16.31 9.73
CA PRO A 25 15.26 -15.13 9.28
C PRO A 25 14.97 -15.26 7.78
N LEU A 26 13.73 -14.97 7.40
CA LEU A 26 13.27 -15.03 6.01
C LEU A 26 14.02 -14.00 5.14
N LEU A 27 14.39 -12.86 5.76
CA LEU A 27 15.05 -11.73 5.11
C LEU A 27 16.57 -11.75 5.40
N ALA A 28 17.36 -11.60 4.33
CA ALA A 28 18.83 -11.51 4.42
C ALA A 28 19.29 -10.07 4.68
N GLN A 29 18.57 -9.08 4.15
CA GLN A 29 18.82 -7.65 4.28
C GLN A 29 17.50 -6.92 4.61
N PRO A 30 17.00 -7.03 5.85
CA PRO A 30 15.74 -6.42 6.22
C PRO A 30 15.80 -4.89 6.10
N ARG A 31 14.74 -4.32 5.55
CA ARG A 31 14.54 -2.87 5.48
C ARG A 31 14.29 -2.30 6.86
N HIS A 32 14.69 -1.07 7.05
CA HIS A 32 14.41 -0.29 8.26
C HIS A 32 13.79 1.06 7.91
N VAL A 33 13.14 1.68 8.89
CA VAL A 33 12.54 3.02 8.75
C VAL A 33 13.66 4.06 8.61
N VAL A 34 13.68 4.78 7.49
CA VAL A 34 14.61 5.89 7.24
C VAL A 34 13.97 7.25 7.45
N ARG A 35 12.64 7.32 7.39
CA ARG A 35 11.87 8.52 7.69
C ARG A 35 10.51 8.12 8.23
N LEU A 36 10.12 8.74 9.33
CA LEU A 36 8.80 8.67 9.92
C LEU A 36 8.17 10.05 9.86
N SER A 37 6.94 10.16 9.35
CA SER A 37 6.22 11.42 9.22
C SER A 37 4.75 11.26 9.59
N GLU A 38 4.17 12.32 10.10
CA GLU A 38 2.72 12.46 10.27
C GLU A 38 2.13 13.10 9.02
N GLY A 39 0.91 12.68 8.67
CA GLY A 39 0.17 13.28 7.59
C GLY A 39 -0.19 14.74 7.90
N LEU A 40 -0.31 15.55 6.86
CA LEU A 40 -0.70 16.95 6.92
C LEU A 40 -2.19 17.09 6.59
N PRO A 41 -3.04 17.54 7.53
CA PRO A 41 -4.43 17.87 7.23
C PRO A 41 -4.50 18.92 6.13
N THR A 42 -5.33 18.66 5.11
CA THR A 42 -5.52 19.55 3.97
C THR A 42 -6.92 19.35 3.39
N SER A 43 -7.23 20.06 2.29
CA SER A 43 -8.43 19.85 1.50
C SER A 43 -8.09 19.85 0.02
N ASP A 44 -8.85 19.10 -0.77
CA ASP A 44 -8.71 19.04 -2.22
C ASP A 44 -10.10 18.95 -2.89
N GLY A 45 -10.16 18.96 -4.24
CA GLY A 45 -11.42 18.98 -4.96
C GLY A 45 -12.27 20.20 -4.61
N ALA A 46 -13.56 20.01 -4.38
CA ALA A 46 -14.47 21.09 -3.97
C ALA A 46 -14.52 21.31 -2.45
N GLY A 47 -13.44 20.98 -1.74
CA GLY A 47 -13.30 21.14 -0.29
C GLY A 47 -13.36 19.83 0.50
N VAL A 48 -13.12 18.70 -0.13
CA VAL A 48 -13.01 17.40 0.55
C VAL A 48 -11.84 17.45 1.52
N LYS A 49 -12.10 17.17 2.80
CA LYS A 49 -11.05 17.10 3.83
C LYS A 49 -10.32 15.78 3.77
N LEU A 50 -9.01 15.86 3.80
CA LEU A 50 -8.13 14.70 3.74
C LEU A 50 -6.82 14.95 4.49
N THR A 51 -6.03 13.91 4.65
CA THR A 51 -4.69 13.97 5.23
C THR A 51 -3.70 13.58 4.16
N ARG A 52 -2.83 14.51 3.75
CA ARG A 52 -1.76 14.25 2.78
C ARG A 52 -0.56 13.63 3.47
N LEU A 53 -0.20 12.42 3.06
CA LEU A 53 0.86 11.60 3.64
C LEU A 53 2.17 11.68 2.84
N ILE A 54 2.07 11.75 1.50
CA ILE A 54 3.20 11.93 0.57
C ILE A 54 2.87 13.11 -0.33
N GLY A 55 3.88 13.88 -0.77
CA GLY A 55 3.73 15.09 -1.59
C GLY A 55 3.66 16.35 -0.74
N THR A 56 4.23 16.33 0.47
CA THR A 56 4.34 17.47 1.39
C THR A 56 5.79 17.90 1.56
N PRO A 57 6.08 19.11 2.06
CA PRO A 57 7.44 19.50 2.39
C PRO A 57 8.12 18.61 3.45
N ARG A 58 7.33 17.99 4.35
CA ARG A 58 7.82 17.05 5.38
C ARG A 58 8.07 15.66 4.83
N GLN A 59 7.22 15.24 3.88
CA GLN A 59 7.32 13.96 3.21
C GLN A 59 7.20 14.21 1.69
N PRO A 60 8.33 14.48 1.01
CA PRO A 60 8.36 14.63 -0.44
C PRO A 60 8.01 13.31 -1.14
N PRO A 61 7.80 13.34 -2.46
CA PRO A 61 7.60 12.12 -3.25
C PRO A 61 8.62 11.02 -2.96
N VAL A 62 8.18 9.77 -3.05
CA VAL A 62 8.99 8.55 -2.92
C VAL A 62 8.90 7.85 -4.27
N ASP A 63 9.82 8.13 -5.19
CA ASP A 63 9.78 7.60 -6.56
C ASP A 63 9.47 6.09 -6.58
N PRO A 64 8.42 5.60 -7.29
CA PRO A 64 7.59 6.33 -8.26
C PRO A 64 6.34 7.02 -7.68
N PHE A 65 6.16 7.05 -6.37
CA PHE A 65 4.96 7.57 -5.70
C PHE A 65 5.07 9.08 -5.50
N LEU A 66 4.15 9.80 -6.16
CA LEU A 66 4.12 11.26 -6.16
C LEU A 66 3.37 11.82 -4.95
N MET A 67 2.20 11.24 -4.66
CA MET A 67 1.29 11.71 -3.62
C MET A 67 0.52 10.54 -3.02
N LEU A 68 0.25 10.62 -1.73
CA LEU A 68 -0.70 9.75 -1.05
C LEU A 68 -1.58 10.60 -0.15
N ASP A 69 -2.88 10.55 -0.38
CA ASP A 69 -3.90 11.17 0.44
C ASP A 69 -4.76 10.09 1.12
N ALA A 70 -5.01 10.27 2.41
CA ALA A 70 -5.99 9.51 3.17
C ALA A 70 -7.20 10.40 3.43
N PHE A 71 -8.37 10.01 2.96
CA PHE A 71 -9.63 10.63 3.32
C PHE A 71 -10.41 9.71 4.26
N GLY A 72 -11.06 10.28 5.27
CA GLY A 72 -11.80 9.48 6.25
C GLY A 72 -12.53 10.36 7.23
N THR A 73 -13.87 10.44 7.08
CA THR A 73 -14.76 11.19 7.94
C THR A 73 -16.18 10.61 7.89
N ASP A 74 -16.90 10.75 8.97
CA ASP A 74 -18.34 10.46 9.08
C ASP A 74 -19.21 11.72 8.95
N GLN A 75 -18.57 12.88 8.70
CA GLN A 75 -19.22 14.18 8.54
C GLN A 75 -19.47 14.44 7.04
N PRO A 76 -20.72 14.38 6.54
CA PRO A 76 -21.01 14.55 5.11
C PRO A 76 -20.48 15.84 4.51
N GLN A 77 -20.52 16.95 5.25
CA GLN A 77 -20.02 18.25 4.81
C GLN A 77 -18.53 18.28 4.47
N ASP A 78 -17.77 17.29 4.97
CA ASP A 78 -16.34 17.19 4.73
C ASP A 78 -15.98 16.43 3.44
N TYR A 79 -16.95 15.73 2.81
CA TYR A 79 -16.70 14.94 1.60
C TYR A 79 -17.74 15.12 0.49
N ILE A 80 -18.98 15.55 0.79
CA ILE A 80 -20.09 15.48 -0.18
C ILE A 80 -19.89 16.33 -1.43
N ALA A 81 -19.07 17.37 -1.35
CA ALA A 81 -18.72 18.21 -2.50
C ALA A 81 -17.90 17.45 -3.56
N GLY A 82 -17.20 16.39 -3.17
CA GLY A 82 -16.46 15.51 -4.05
C GLY A 82 -15.35 16.22 -4.84
N PHE A 83 -14.97 15.57 -5.93
CA PHE A 83 -14.00 16.06 -6.89
C PHE A 83 -14.71 16.29 -8.24
N PRO A 84 -15.23 17.51 -8.49
CA PRO A 84 -15.84 17.87 -9.76
C PRO A 84 -14.90 17.67 -10.95
N PRO A 85 -15.36 17.77 -12.21
CA PRO A 85 -14.53 17.55 -13.38
C PRO A 85 -13.20 18.29 -13.31
N HIS A 86 -12.09 17.53 -13.36
CA HIS A 86 -10.73 18.02 -13.31
C HIS A 86 -9.82 17.18 -14.22
N PRO A 87 -8.75 17.77 -14.79
CA PRO A 87 -7.86 17.05 -15.69
C PRO A 87 -6.74 16.31 -14.95
N HIS A 88 -6.14 15.30 -15.65
CA HIS A 88 -4.84 14.72 -15.29
C HIS A 88 -4.03 14.41 -16.56
N ARG A 89 -2.69 14.52 -16.48
CA ARG A 89 -1.77 14.06 -17.53
C ARG A 89 -0.45 13.59 -16.94
N GLY A 90 0.08 12.46 -17.47
CA GLY A 90 1.46 12.02 -17.27
C GLY A 90 1.71 11.13 -16.07
N PHE A 91 0.68 10.65 -15.40
CA PHE A 91 0.77 9.77 -14.23
C PHE A 91 -0.46 8.87 -14.09
N GLU A 92 -0.51 8.09 -13.03
CA GLU A 92 -1.62 7.20 -12.68
C GLU A 92 -2.21 7.58 -11.32
N THR A 93 -3.52 7.42 -11.16
CA THR A 93 -4.21 7.55 -9.87
C THR A 93 -4.74 6.19 -9.42
N VAL A 94 -4.65 5.92 -8.12
CA VAL A 94 -5.18 4.70 -7.51
C VAL A 94 -6.09 5.10 -6.37
N THR A 95 -7.40 4.87 -6.55
CA THR A 95 -8.40 5.06 -5.50
C THR A 95 -8.69 3.71 -4.84
N TYR A 96 -8.44 3.58 -3.55
CA TYR A 96 -8.79 2.39 -2.76
C TYR A 96 -9.84 2.75 -1.72
N MET A 97 -11.06 2.23 -1.90
CA MET A 97 -12.18 2.49 -1.01
C MET A 97 -12.19 1.53 0.18
N LEU A 98 -12.17 2.07 1.40
CA LEU A 98 -12.34 1.29 2.62
C LEU A 98 -13.79 1.31 3.12
N LYS A 99 -14.46 2.47 3.00
CA LYS A 99 -15.88 2.68 3.36
C LYS A 99 -16.49 3.72 2.47
N GLY A 100 -17.82 3.66 2.33
CA GLY A 100 -18.59 4.57 1.50
C GLY A 100 -18.57 4.17 0.02
N ARG A 101 -19.16 5.01 -0.81
CA ARG A 101 -19.35 4.78 -2.24
C ARG A 101 -18.97 6.03 -3.01
N MET A 102 -18.21 5.84 -4.09
CA MET A 102 -17.74 6.93 -4.95
C MET A 102 -18.00 6.58 -6.42
N ARG A 103 -18.65 7.48 -7.14
CA ARG A 103 -18.87 7.36 -8.58
C ARG A 103 -17.85 8.21 -9.32
N HIS A 104 -17.14 7.59 -10.24
CA HIS A 104 -16.32 8.34 -11.18
C HIS A 104 -16.97 8.38 -12.56
N ARG A 105 -16.68 9.45 -13.31
CA ARG A 105 -17.06 9.65 -14.71
C ARG A 105 -15.96 10.39 -15.43
N ASP A 106 -15.75 10.10 -16.69
CA ASP A 106 -14.78 10.79 -17.53
C ASP A 106 -15.40 11.40 -18.81
N ASN A 107 -14.58 12.21 -19.51
CA ASN A 107 -14.98 12.87 -20.73
C ASN A 107 -14.99 11.97 -21.98
N HIS A 108 -14.63 10.70 -21.85
CA HIS A 108 -14.69 9.68 -22.90
C HIS A 108 -15.88 8.72 -22.75
N GLY A 109 -16.75 8.98 -21.76
CA GLY A 109 -17.93 8.16 -21.48
C GLY A 109 -17.68 6.98 -20.55
N GLY A 110 -16.50 6.92 -19.92
CA GLY A 110 -16.22 5.98 -18.84
C GLY A 110 -16.98 6.35 -17.58
N GLU A 111 -17.58 5.33 -16.92
CA GLU A 111 -18.25 5.46 -15.63
C GLU A 111 -18.04 4.22 -14.80
N GLY A 112 -17.83 4.38 -13.50
CA GLY A 112 -17.70 3.28 -12.55
C GLY A 112 -18.16 3.68 -11.16
N LEU A 113 -18.52 2.66 -10.36
CA LEU A 113 -18.91 2.82 -8.96
C LEU A 113 -17.93 2.06 -8.08
N LEU A 114 -17.23 2.78 -7.25
CA LEU A 114 -16.38 2.22 -6.20
C LEU A 114 -17.20 1.99 -4.95
N VAL A 115 -17.13 0.76 -4.43
CA VAL A 115 -17.77 0.32 -3.19
C VAL A 115 -16.69 -0.08 -2.17
N PRO A 116 -17.02 -0.32 -0.89
CA PRO A 116 -16.03 -0.74 0.09
C PRO A 116 -15.23 -1.96 -0.37
N GLY A 117 -13.91 -1.83 -0.31
CA GLY A 117 -12.96 -2.87 -0.72
C GLY A 117 -12.58 -2.86 -2.20
N SER A 118 -13.21 -2.04 -3.06
CA SER A 118 -12.84 -1.91 -4.46
C SER A 118 -11.65 -0.97 -4.68
N VAL A 119 -11.02 -1.12 -5.84
CA VAL A 119 -9.89 -0.32 -6.30
C VAL A 119 -10.17 0.18 -7.71
N GLN A 120 -9.86 1.43 -7.99
CA GLN A 120 -9.73 1.93 -9.35
C GLN A 120 -8.28 2.31 -9.61
N TRP A 121 -7.70 1.77 -10.67
CA TRP A 121 -6.40 2.17 -11.18
C TRP A 121 -6.60 2.87 -12.52
N MET A 122 -6.45 4.19 -12.54
CA MET A 122 -6.58 5.01 -13.73
C MET A 122 -5.20 5.43 -14.23
N THR A 123 -4.88 5.12 -15.46
CA THR A 123 -3.74 5.69 -16.17
C THR A 123 -4.22 6.94 -16.91
N ALA A 124 -3.80 8.14 -16.48
CA ALA A 124 -4.18 9.38 -17.14
C ALA A 124 -3.48 9.55 -18.49
N GLY A 125 -2.24 9.06 -18.60
CA GLY A 125 -1.49 9.06 -19.86
C GLY A 125 -1.43 10.45 -20.50
N ARG A 126 -1.81 10.55 -21.79
CA ARG A 126 -1.78 11.81 -22.56
C ARG A 126 -2.78 12.87 -22.15
N GLY A 127 -3.74 12.51 -21.28
CA GLY A 127 -4.71 13.43 -20.73
C GLY A 127 -6.09 12.84 -20.61
N ILE A 128 -6.77 13.15 -19.51
CA ILE A 128 -8.15 12.78 -19.21
C ILE A 128 -8.77 13.87 -18.34
N VAL A 129 -10.08 14.07 -18.46
CA VAL A 129 -10.87 14.88 -17.54
C VAL A 129 -11.87 13.95 -16.86
N HIS A 130 -11.83 13.88 -15.55
CA HIS A 130 -12.75 13.01 -14.79
C HIS A 130 -13.32 13.71 -13.54
N SER A 131 -14.32 13.09 -12.97
CA SER A 131 -14.92 13.49 -11.71
C SER A 131 -15.06 12.28 -10.78
N GLU A 132 -14.93 12.51 -9.47
CA GLU A 132 -15.10 11.51 -8.42
C GLU A 132 -16.11 12.06 -7.39
N MET A 133 -17.32 11.56 -7.44
CA MET A 133 -18.42 12.10 -6.65
C MET A 133 -18.94 11.07 -5.64
N PRO A 134 -19.11 11.45 -4.36
CA PRO A 134 -19.76 10.58 -3.38
C PRO A 134 -21.15 10.14 -3.85
N GLU A 135 -21.47 8.85 -3.69
CA GLU A 135 -22.80 8.28 -3.94
C GLU A 135 -23.53 7.97 -2.64
N GLN A 136 -23.36 8.81 -1.65
CA GLN A 136 -24.02 8.74 -0.36
C GLN A 136 -24.25 10.16 0.18
N VAL A 137 -25.27 10.33 1.00
CA VAL A 137 -25.61 11.60 1.64
C VAL A 137 -25.29 11.61 3.13
N GLU A 138 -24.98 10.44 3.68
CA GLU A 138 -24.61 10.22 5.09
C GLU A 138 -23.70 9.00 5.23
N GLY A 139 -23.15 8.80 6.43
CA GLY A 139 -22.28 7.69 6.76
C GLY A 139 -20.80 7.99 6.51
N GLU A 140 -19.95 7.04 6.92
CA GLU A 140 -18.51 7.19 6.81
C GLU A 140 -18.05 7.02 5.36
N MET A 141 -17.19 7.93 4.89
CA MET A 141 -16.44 7.80 3.66
C MET A 141 -14.96 7.73 3.99
N ARG A 142 -14.28 6.63 3.61
CA ARG A 142 -12.87 6.42 3.91
C ARG A 142 -12.16 5.71 2.78
N GLY A 143 -10.94 6.12 2.49
CA GLY A 143 -10.09 5.50 1.47
C GLY A 143 -8.77 6.20 1.30
N PHE A 144 -8.08 5.81 0.24
CA PHE A 144 -6.79 6.36 -0.15
C PHE A 144 -6.81 6.77 -1.62
N GLN A 145 -6.12 7.87 -1.92
CA GLN A 145 -5.78 8.29 -3.28
C GLN A 145 -4.26 8.32 -3.40
N LEU A 146 -3.71 7.41 -4.21
CA LEU A 146 -2.29 7.32 -4.50
C LEU A 146 -2.02 7.80 -5.92
N TRP A 147 -1.02 8.67 -6.11
CA TRP A 147 -0.52 9.06 -7.42
C TRP A 147 0.79 8.34 -7.70
N VAL A 148 0.84 7.65 -8.83
CA VAL A 148 2.00 6.89 -9.28
C VAL A 148 2.52 7.50 -10.58
N ASN A 149 3.79 7.85 -10.62
CA ASN A 149 4.40 8.46 -11.81
C ASN A 149 4.53 7.45 -12.96
N LEU A 150 4.54 7.96 -14.18
CA LEU A 150 4.85 7.20 -15.39
C LEU A 150 6.25 7.57 -15.89
N PRO A 151 7.01 6.62 -16.45
CA PRO A 151 8.23 6.94 -17.17
C PRO A 151 7.92 7.79 -18.42
N ALA A 152 8.84 8.62 -18.85
CA ALA A 152 8.67 9.58 -19.98
C ALA A 152 8.05 8.91 -21.21
N LYS A 153 8.55 7.72 -21.57
CA LYS A 153 8.07 6.95 -22.74
C LYS A 153 6.58 6.57 -22.67
N ASP A 154 6.00 6.51 -21.48
CA ASP A 154 4.63 6.04 -21.25
C ASP A 154 3.66 7.18 -20.86
N LYS A 155 4.17 8.41 -20.66
CA LYS A 155 3.33 9.56 -20.26
C LYS A 155 2.28 9.95 -21.29
N MET A 156 2.56 9.74 -22.58
CA MET A 156 1.64 10.10 -23.67
C MET A 156 0.83 8.92 -24.22
N GLN A 157 0.76 7.78 -23.48
CA GLN A 157 -0.09 6.65 -23.85
C GLN A 157 -1.58 7.03 -23.72
N PRO A 158 -2.50 6.30 -24.39
CA PRO A 158 -3.93 6.50 -24.20
C PRO A 158 -4.37 6.30 -22.75
N PRO A 159 -5.32 7.12 -22.25
CA PRO A 159 -5.93 6.88 -20.94
C PRO A 159 -6.59 5.50 -20.86
N ARG A 160 -6.58 4.91 -19.66
CA ARG A 160 -7.29 3.65 -19.40
C ARG A 160 -7.68 3.52 -17.94
N TYR A 161 -8.69 2.69 -17.67
CA TYR A 161 -9.11 2.31 -16.33
C TYR A 161 -8.99 0.81 -16.10
N GLN A 162 -8.72 0.45 -14.84
CA GLN A 162 -8.87 -0.89 -14.31
C GLN A 162 -9.72 -0.78 -13.05
N ASP A 163 -11.02 -1.00 -13.19
CA ASP A 163 -11.96 -1.05 -12.07
C ASP A 163 -11.97 -2.47 -11.51
N ILE A 164 -11.56 -2.59 -10.27
CA ILE A 164 -11.38 -3.86 -9.59
C ILE A 164 -12.39 -3.97 -8.45
N ALA A 165 -13.40 -4.80 -8.67
CA ALA A 165 -14.36 -5.13 -7.63
C ALA A 165 -13.71 -5.94 -6.49
N PRO A 166 -14.22 -5.88 -5.24
CA PRO A 166 -13.66 -6.62 -4.10
C PRO A 166 -13.49 -8.12 -4.37
N GLU A 167 -14.41 -8.71 -5.15
CA GLU A 167 -14.42 -10.15 -5.50
C GLU A 167 -13.23 -10.57 -6.35
N ARG A 168 -12.52 -9.63 -6.94
CA ARG A 168 -11.32 -9.88 -7.75
C ARG A 168 -10.02 -9.73 -6.96
N LEU A 169 -10.08 -9.19 -5.75
CA LEU A 169 -8.91 -8.92 -4.92
C LEU A 169 -8.63 -10.12 -4.01
N PRO A 170 -7.48 -10.82 -4.18
CA PRO A 170 -7.11 -11.91 -3.30
C PRO A 170 -6.86 -11.43 -1.88
N VAL A 171 -7.38 -12.17 -0.90
CA VAL A 171 -7.05 -12.06 0.52
C VAL A 171 -6.36 -13.35 0.94
N LEU A 172 -5.15 -13.22 1.47
CA LEU A 172 -4.31 -14.32 1.93
C LEU A 172 -4.24 -14.28 3.45
N GLU A 173 -4.56 -15.37 4.12
CA GLU A 173 -4.32 -15.53 5.56
C GLU A 173 -3.01 -16.26 5.77
N LEU A 174 -2.17 -15.71 6.63
CA LEU A 174 -0.77 -16.08 6.79
C LEU A 174 -0.50 -16.51 8.23
N ASP A 175 0.31 -17.56 8.41
CA ASP A 175 0.92 -17.89 9.70
C ASP A 175 2.12 -16.95 10.01
N ALA A 176 2.74 -17.14 11.17
CA ALA A 176 3.91 -16.35 11.60
C ALA A 176 5.15 -16.54 10.71
N ALA A 177 5.23 -17.63 9.95
CA ALA A 177 6.29 -17.89 8.98
C ALA A 177 6.00 -17.30 7.60
N GLY A 178 4.85 -16.63 7.42
CA GLY A 178 4.41 -16.10 6.14
C GLY A 178 3.83 -17.16 5.19
N THR A 179 3.54 -18.37 5.71
CA THR A 179 2.91 -19.43 4.93
C THR A 179 1.43 -19.11 4.73
N VAL A 180 0.93 -19.26 3.50
CA VAL A 180 -0.49 -19.07 3.20
C VAL A 180 -1.30 -20.25 3.73
N LEU A 181 -2.16 -20.01 4.72
CA LEU A 181 -3.08 -20.98 5.28
C LEU A 181 -4.43 -21.01 4.57
N ALA A 182 -4.88 -19.85 4.06
CA ALA A 182 -6.12 -19.73 3.31
C ALA A 182 -6.05 -18.62 2.26
N ARG A 183 -6.84 -18.78 1.19
CA ARG A 183 -7.07 -17.78 0.14
C ARG A 183 -8.56 -17.59 -0.05
N ARG A 184 -9.00 -16.35 -0.17
CA ARG A 184 -10.37 -15.98 -0.51
C ARG A 184 -10.39 -14.66 -1.30
N THR A 185 -11.56 -14.23 -1.69
CA THR A 185 -11.82 -12.94 -2.36
C THR A 185 -13.13 -12.37 -1.82
N GLY A 186 -13.43 -11.10 -2.16
CA GLY A 186 -14.72 -10.48 -1.84
C GLY A 186 -14.77 -9.70 -0.53
N ASP A 187 -13.76 -9.78 0.30
CA ASP A 187 -13.75 -9.05 1.57
C ASP A 187 -13.51 -7.55 1.33
N ALA A 188 -14.41 -6.72 1.83
CA ALA A 188 -14.18 -5.27 1.87
C ALA A 188 -12.96 -4.95 2.77
N VAL A 189 -12.84 -5.64 3.90
CA VAL A 189 -11.72 -5.54 4.84
C VAL A 189 -11.06 -6.91 4.95
N PRO A 190 -9.73 -7.02 4.80
CA PRO A 190 -9.06 -8.27 5.08
C PRO A 190 -9.28 -8.65 6.55
N ALA A 191 -9.59 -9.91 6.81
CA ALA A 191 -9.86 -10.40 8.17
C ALA A 191 -9.13 -11.72 8.41
N ILE A 192 -8.76 -11.98 9.66
CA ILE A 192 -8.13 -13.21 10.11
C ILE A 192 -9.25 -14.12 10.63
N GLY A 193 -9.45 -15.27 10.00
CA GLY A 193 -10.51 -16.24 10.37
C GLY A 193 -10.01 -17.67 10.46
N THR A 194 -8.88 -17.97 9.82
CA THR A 194 -8.32 -19.34 9.80
C THR A 194 -7.52 -19.61 11.08
N PRO A 195 -7.73 -20.74 11.78
CA PRO A 195 -6.93 -21.12 12.94
C PRO A 195 -5.44 -21.16 12.60
N GLY A 196 -4.61 -20.52 13.43
CA GLY A 196 -3.17 -20.42 13.23
C GLY A 196 -2.72 -19.24 12.36
N ALA A 197 -3.64 -18.56 11.69
CA ALA A 197 -3.31 -17.32 10.97
C ALA A 197 -3.06 -16.19 11.96
N VAL A 198 -2.02 -15.41 11.71
CA VAL A 198 -1.64 -14.23 12.49
C VAL A 198 -1.76 -12.94 11.68
N ALA A 199 -1.93 -13.05 10.37
CA ALA A 199 -2.11 -11.92 9.48
C ALA A 199 -3.07 -12.24 8.33
N ALA A 200 -3.68 -11.19 7.78
CA ALA A 200 -4.42 -11.22 6.52
C ALA A 200 -3.91 -10.11 5.60
N ALA A 201 -3.60 -10.47 4.35
CA ALA A 201 -3.09 -9.57 3.33
C ALA A 201 -4.06 -9.50 2.15
N LYS A 202 -4.67 -8.35 1.88
CA LYS A 202 -5.40 -8.09 0.65
C LYS A 202 -4.43 -7.58 -0.40
N LEU A 203 -4.32 -8.31 -1.50
CA LEU A 203 -3.39 -8.01 -2.59
C LEU A 203 -4.08 -7.16 -3.65
N VAL A 204 -3.77 -5.86 -3.66
CA VAL A 204 -4.31 -4.89 -4.62
C VAL A 204 -3.56 -4.96 -5.94
N ALA A 205 -2.23 -4.96 -5.90
CA ALA A 205 -1.37 -5.01 -7.08
C ALA A 205 -0.09 -5.81 -6.78
N GLY A 206 0.52 -6.36 -7.83
CA GLY A 206 1.79 -7.08 -7.76
C GLY A 206 1.65 -8.55 -7.40
N ARG A 207 2.75 -9.13 -6.89
CA ARG A 207 2.85 -10.55 -6.51
C ARG A 207 3.25 -10.68 -5.07
N PHE A 208 2.53 -11.52 -4.32
CA PHE A 208 2.83 -11.78 -2.92
C PHE A 208 2.43 -13.20 -2.53
N ALA A 209 3.30 -13.90 -1.83
CA ALA A 209 3.07 -15.26 -1.30
C ALA A 209 2.42 -16.23 -2.34
N GLY A 210 2.93 -16.20 -3.58
CA GLY A 210 2.46 -17.04 -4.68
C GLY A 210 1.08 -16.67 -5.25
N ALA A 211 0.52 -15.52 -4.88
CA ALA A 211 -0.65 -14.93 -5.51
C ALA A 211 -0.25 -13.74 -6.39
N GLU A 212 -1.12 -13.41 -7.36
CA GLU A 212 -0.99 -12.24 -8.22
C GLU A 212 -2.24 -11.36 -8.08
N GLY A 213 -2.03 -10.06 -7.92
CA GLY A 213 -3.08 -9.06 -7.88
C GLY A 213 -3.69 -8.82 -9.26
N PRO A 214 -4.94 -8.34 -9.32
CA PRO A 214 -5.66 -8.18 -10.59
C PRO A 214 -5.19 -6.98 -11.43
N VAL A 215 -4.44 -6.04 -10.86
CA VAL A 215 -3.93 -4.86 -11.57
C VAL A 215 -2.78 -5.28 -12.50
N GLN A 216 -2.90 -4.96 -13.78
CA GLN A 216 -2.02 -5.46 -14.83
C GLN A 216 -1.31 -4.33 -15.59
N ALA A 217 -0.13 -4.64 -16.13
CA ALA A 217 0.62 -3.81 -17.06
C ALA A 217 0.94 -2.41 -16.52
N ILE A 218 1.48 -2.34 -15.29
CA ILE A 218 1.96 -1.10 -14.67
C ILE A 218 3.49 -1.03 -14.77
N ALA A 219 4.00 0.06 -15.32
CA ALA A 219 5.42 0.22 -15.66
C ALA A 219 6.34 0.17 -14.43
N THR A 220 5.84 0.58 -13.27
CA THR A 220 6.58 0.65 -12.01
C THR A 220 6.55 -0.64 -11.19
N ASP A 221 5.93 -1.73 -11.72
CA ASP A 221 5.86 -3.05 -11.09
C ASP A 221 5.46 -2.98 -9.60
N PRO A 222 4.30 -2.37 -9.29
CA PRO A 222 3.94 -2.08 -7.91
C PRO A 222 3.54 -3.33 -7.14
N LEU A 223 3.89 -3.36 -5.84
CA LEU A 223 3.23 -4.19 -4.83
C LEU A 223 2.38 -3.29 -3.94
N PHE A 224 1.10 -3.58 -3.81
CA PHE A 224 0.21 -2.87 -2.90
C PHE A 224 -0.58 -3.88 -2.06
N LEU A 225 -0.33 -3.86 -0.75
CA LEU A 225 -0.98 -4.72 0.24
C LEU A 225 -1.76 -3.88 1.27
N ASP A 226 -2.98 -4.30 1.61
CA ASP A 226 -3.68 -3.91 2.84
C ASP A 226 -3.51 -5.06 3.82
N LEU A 227 -2.77 -4.83 4.90
CA LEU A 227 -2.36 -5.83 5.88
C LEU A 227 -3.11 -5.62 7.20
N VAL A 228 -3.67 -6.69 7.71
CA VAL A 228 -4.17 -6.80 9.09
C VAL A 228 -3.29 -7.80 9.83
N LEU A 229 -2.79 -7.40 11.00
CA LEU A 229 -2.02 -8.25 11.89
C LEU A 229 -2.76 -8.42 13.23
N ALA A 230 -2.80 -9.64 13.74
CA ALA A 230 -3.35 -9.94 15.06
C ALA A 230 -2.51 -9.25 16.16
N ALA A 231 -3.09 -9.12 17.36
CA ALA A 231 -2.39 -8.56 18.52
C ALA A 231 -1.08 -9.32 18.81
N GLY A 232 0.02 -8.58 18.91
CA GLY A 232 1.36 -9.14 19.16
C GLY A 232 1.95 -9.98 18.03
N ALA A 233 1.28 -10.05 16.87
CA ALA A 233 1.76 -10.84 15.73
C ALA A 233 3.04 -10.28 15.15
N ARG A 234 3.90 -11.19 14.68
CA ARG A 234 5.08 -10.86 13.89
C ARG A 234 4.91 -11.40 12.47
N LEU A 235 5.29 -10.61 11.49
CA LEU A 235 5.24 -10.98 10.08
C LEU A 235 6.42 -10.37 9.33
N GLU A 236 7.12 -11.17 8.53
CA GLU A 236 8.08 -10.69 7.55
C GLU A 236 7.45 -10.69 6.16
N VAL A 237 7.54 -9.56 5.45
CA VAL A 237 7.02 -9.38 4.09
C VAL A 237 8.19 -9.18 3.14
N PRO A 238 8.49 -10.15 2.28
CA PRO A 238 9.52 -10.00 1.25
C PRO A 238 9.15 -8.90 0.24
N LEU A 239 10.13 -8.11 -0.17
CA LEU A 239 9.99 -7.04 -1.16
C LEU A 239 11.13 -7.10 -2.16
N PRO A 240 10.91 -6.78 -3.45
CA PRO A 240 12.01 -6.67 -4.42
C PRO A 240 13.02 -5.62 -3.95
N ALA A 241 14.30 -5.98 -3.91
CA ALA A 241 15.38 -5.10 -3.43
C ALA A 241 15.52 -3.80 -4.26
N THR A 242 15.05 -3.83 -5.50
CA THR A 242 15.08 -2.68 -6.42
C THR A 242 13.94 -1.68 -6.20
N HIS A 243 12.95 -2.00 -5.38
CA HIS A 243 11.79 -1.15 -5.17
C HIS A 243 12.00 -0.19 -4.01
N ASN A 244 11.54 1.05 -4.14
CA ASN A 244 11.27 1.91 -3.02
C ASN A 244 9.97 1.46 -2.33
N ALA A 245 9.87 1.66 -1.02
CA ALA A 245 8.71 1.21 -0.28
C ALA A 245 8.36 2.16 0.87
N PHE A 246 7.09 2.19 1.20
CA PHE A 246 6.57 2.87 2.39
C PHE A 246 5.45 2.06 3.05
N VAL A 247 5.21 2.37 4.32
CA VAL A 247 4.13 1.83 5.13
C VAL A 247 3.31 2.98 5.69
N HIS A 248 1.99 2.90 5.61
CA HIS A 248 1.09 3.81 6.33
C HIS A 248 0.20 3.02 7.28
N LEU A 249 0.30 3.29 8.57
CA LEU A 249 -0.52 2.70 9.61
C LEU A 249 -1.78 3.55 9.84
N PHE A 250 -2.95 2.93 9.82
CA PHE A 250 -4.22 3.63 10.02
C PHE A 250 -5.15 3.01 11.09
N ALA A 251 -4.74 1.88 11.71
CA ALA A 251 -5.40 1.36 12.91
C ALA A 251 -4.43 0.52 13.74
N GLY A 252 -4.59 0.51 15.06
CA GLY A 252 -3.74 -0.20 16.00
C GLY A 252 -2.35 0.43 16.15
N SER A 253 -1.32 -0.39 16.35
CA SER A 253 0.08 0.04 16.37
C SER A 253 1.00 -1.03 15.80
N ALA A 254 2.16 -0.62 15.29
CA ALA A 254 3.15 -1.55 14.75
C ALA A 254 4.56 -1.06 15.07
N ARG A 255 5.48 -2.01 15.28
CA ARG A 255 6.90 -1.77 15.49
C ARG A 255 7.68 -2.31 14.29
N LEU A 256 8.58 -1.49 13.76
CA LEU A 256 9.43 -1.82 12.61
C LEU A 256 10.90 -1.56 12.97
N PRO A 257 11.85 -2.27 12.35
CA PRO A 257 13.26 -1.94 12.47
C PRO A 257 13.54 -0.47 12.09
N SER A 258 14.44 0.19 12.79
CA SER A 258 14.97 1.53 12.45
C SER A 258 16.48 1.57 12.66
N ALA A 259 17.16 2.60 12.14
CA ALA A 259 18.59 2.76 12.32
C ALA A 259 18.99 2.89 13.81
N GLU A 260 18.07 3.39 14.65
CA GLU A 260 18.27 3.59 16.09
C GLU A 260 17.68 2.43 16.93
N GLY A 261 17.31 1.31 16.30
CA GLY A 261 16.71 0.13 16.92
C GLY A 261 15.33 -0.16 16.42
N VAL A 262 14.28 0.36 17.03
CA VAL A 262 12.87 0.09 16.66
C VAL A 262 12.09 1.40 16.58
N ALA A 263 11.38 1.60 15.47
CA ALA A 263 10.38 2.64 15.31
C ALA A 263 8.99 2.11 15.67
N GLU A 264 8.25 2.85 16.49
CA GLU A 264 6.86 2.57 16.79
C GLU A 264 5.96 3.46 15.90
N LEU A 265 5.13 2.84 15.08
CA LEU A 265 4.16 3.52 14.24
C LEU A 265 2.80 3.59 14.95
N ARG A 266 2.16 4.75 14.80
CA ARG A 266 0.80 5.05 15.30
C ARG A 266 -0.12 5.39 14.14
N PRO A 267 -1.45 5.32 14.33
CA PRO A 267 -2.39 5.69 13.28
C PRO A 267 -2.16 7.11 12.76
N GLY A 268 -2.20 7.25 11.44
CA GLY A 268 -1.93 8.52 10.75
C GLY A 268 -0.46 8.73 10.34
N GLN A 269 0.46 7.87 10.79
CA GLN A 269 1.88 7.97 10.45
C GLN A 269 2.23 7.18 9.19
N LEU A 270 3.24 7.67 8.48
CA LEU A 270 3.85 7.04 7.32
C LEU A 270 5.35 6.84 7.56
N ALA A 271 5.83 5.63 7.31
CA ALA A 271 7.25 5.27 7.36
C ALA A 271 7.77 4.97 5.96
N VAL A 272 8.81 5.67 5.52
CA VAL A 272 9.60 5.34 4.33
C VAL A 272 10.69 4.35 4.72
N LEU A 273 10.86 3.32 3.90
CA LEU A 273 11.78 2.21 4.16
C LEU A 273 13.09 2.35 3.39
N SER A 274 14.19 1.90 3.99
CA SER A 274 15.49 1.77 3.34
C SER A 274 15.46 0.74 2.18
N PRO A 275 16.48 0.70 1.31
CA PRO A 275 16.72 -0.47 0.48
C PRO A 275 16.85 -1.76 1.33
N GLY A 276 16.52 -2.91 0.74
CA GLY A 276 16.53 -4.22 1.38
C GLY A 276 15.60 -5.20 0.68
N ASP A 277 15.54 -6.44 1.16
CA ASP A 277 14.81 -7.56 0.56
C ASP A 277 13.45 -7.83 1.19
N GLY A 278 13.03 -7.02 2.19
CA GLY A 278 11.73 -7.11 2.84
C GLY A 278 11.66 -6.33 4.15
N VAL A 279 10.53 -6.35 4.81
CA VAL A 279 10.28 -5.63 6.05
C VAL A 279 9.62 -6.53 7.08
N GLY A 280 10.09 -6.46 8.34
CA GLY A 280 9.47 -7.11 9.48
C GLY A 280 8.54 -6.17 10.24
N PHE A 281 7.40 -6.71 10.66
CA PHE A 281 6.40 -6.03 11.49
C PHE A 281 6.22 -6.78 12.81
N GLU A 282 6.01 -6.04 13.89
CA GLU A 282 5.49 -6.54 15.14
C GLU A 282 4.27 -5.69 15.51
N ALA A 283 3.08 -6.29 15.52
CA ALA A 283 1.85 -5.59 15.87
C ALA A 283 1.78 -5.33 17.37
N GLY A 284 1.15 -4.23 17.75
CA GLY A 284 0.89 -3.90 19.15
C GLY A 284 -0.24 -4.72 19.76
N PRO A 285 -0.63 -4.41 21.02
CA PRO A 285 -1.59 -5.19 21.79
C PRO A 285 -3.02 -5.20 21.21
N GLU A 286 -3.35 -4.25 20.35
CA GLU A 286 -4.65 -4.16 19.65
C GLU A 286 -4.57 -4.66 18.20
N GLY A 287 -3.43 -5.24 17.81
CA GLY A 287 -3.14 -5.56 16.43
C GLY A 287 -2.70 -4.35 15.63
N ALA A 288 -2.66 -4.49 14.32
CA ALA A 288 -2.32 -3.42 13.39
C ALA A 288 -3.09 -3.56 12.08
N ARG A 289 -3.45 -2.42 11.46
CA ARG A 289 -3.86 -2.38 10.06
C ARG A 289 -3.11 -1.27 9.33
N LEU A 290 -2.50 -1.64 8.21
CA LEU A 290 -1.62 -0.77 7.47
C LEU A 290 -1.69 -1.07 5.96
N ILE A 291 -1.35 -0.08 5.13
CA ILE A 291 -0.97 -0.36 3.76
C ILE A 291 0.55 -0.42 3.65
N LEU A 292 1.04 -1.41 2.89
CA LEU A 292 2.43 -1.53 2.46
C LEU A 292 2.45 -1.38 0.95
N VAL A 293 3.17 -0.38 0.46
CA VAL A 293 3.27 -0.09 -0.98
C VAL A 293 4.74 -0.05 -1.37
N ALA A 294 5.07 -0.76 -2.44
CA ALA A 294 6.41 -0.76 -3.03
C ALA A 294 6.32 -0.62 -4.55
N GLY A 295 7.32 -0.01 -5.18
CA GLY A 295 7.36 0.16 -6.62
C GLY A 295 8.77 0.43 -7.13
N ARG A 296 9.04 0.04 -8.37
CA ARG A 296 10.32 0.28 -9.03
C ARG A 296 10.47 1.78 -9.30
N PRO A 297 11.52 2.45 -8.78
CA PRO A 297 11.77 3.85 -9.07
C PRO A 297 12.01 4.06 -10.56
N ILE A 298 11.58 5.21 -11.07
CA ILE A 298 11.74 5.62 -12.47
C ILE A 298 13.10 6.28 -12.67
N GLY A 299 13.52 7.11 -11.71
CA GLY A 299 14.82 7.81 -11.76
C GLY A 299 14.91 8.91 -12.82
N GLU A 300 13.78 9.40 -13.31
CA GLU A 300 13.70 10.46 -14.31
C GLU A 300 13.36 11.83 -13.66
N PRO A 301 13.70 12.96 -14.31
CA PRO A 301 13.28 14.28 -13.85
C PRO A 301 11.75 14.39 -13.75
N VAL A 302 11.27 15.12 -12.74
CA VAL A 302 9.83 15.36 -12.52
C VAL A 302 9.57 16.86 -12.58
N ALA A 303 8.78 17.29 -13.57
CA ALA A 303 8.16 18.60 -13.64
C ALA A 303 6.69 18.46 -13.22
N TRP A 304 6.30 19.14 -12.16
CA TRP A 304 4.96 19.01 -11.57
C TRP A 304 4.28 20.38 -11.45
N HIS A 305 3.10 20.51 -12.03
CA HIS A 305 2.26 21.70 -11.87
C HIS A 305 0.77 21.31 -11.78
N GLY A 306 0.17 21.46 -10.60
CA GLY A 306 -1.22 21.09 -10.36
C GLY A 306 -1.50 19.63 -10.76
N PRO A 307 -2.46 19.38 -11.68
CA PRO A 307 -2.86 18.05 -12.10
C PRO A 307 -2.00 17.46 -13.23
N PHE A 308 -0.84 18.06 -13.54
CA PHE A 308 0.05 17.62 -14.61
C PHE A 308 1.42 17.26 -14.08
N VAL A 309 1.91 16.07 -14.42
CA VAL A 309 3.23 15.57 -14.03
C VAL A 309 3.96 15.07 -15.28
N MET A 310 4.96 15.85 -15.71
CA MET A 310 5.75 15.60 -16.90
C MET A 310 7.24 15.52 -16.54
N ASN A 311 8.13 15.54 -17.52
CA ASN A 311 9.58 15.50 -17.30
C ASN A 311 10.22 16.88 -17.44
N THR A 312 9.60 17.81 -18.19
CA THR A 312 10.12 19.16 -18.44
C THR A 312 9.06 20.24 -18.24
N ALA A 313 9.51 21.48 -18.04
CA ALA A 313 8.62 22.64 -17.95
C ALA A 313 7.90 22.94 -19.28
N GLU A 314 8.52 22.61 -20.41
CA GLU A 314 7.94 22.71 -21.76
C GLU A 314 6.72 21.80 -21.88
N GLU A 315 6.86 20.52 -21.49
CA GLU A 315 5.77 19.55 -21.51
C GLU A 315 4.62 19.94 -20.58
N ILE A 316 4.90 20.61 -19.44
CA ILE A 316 3.86 21.17 -18.56
C ILE A 316 3.11 22.29 -19.28
N ARG A 317 3.80 23.20 -19.99
CA ARG A 317 3.15 24.29 -20.76
C ARG A 317 2.28 23.71 -21.87
N GLU A 318 2.74 22.69 -22.55
CA GLU A 318 1.97 21.97 -23.58
C GLU A 318 0.72 21.33 -22.96
N ALA A 319 0.85 20.64 -21.81
CA ALA A 319 -0.29 20.04 -21.11
C ALA A 319 -1.37 21.07 -20.76
N ILE A 320 -0.97 22.25 -20.28
CA ILE A 320 -1.89 23.35 -19.97
C ILE A 320 -2.58 23.86 -21.25
N ALA A 321 -1.82 24.09 -22.33
CA ALA A 321 -2.36 24.56 -23.60
C ALA A 321 -3.31 23.53 -24.23
N ASP A 322 -3.00 22.25 -24.15
CA ASP A 322 -3.84 21.15 -24.63
C ASP A 322 -5.17 21.08 -23.87
N TYR A 323 -5.11 21.18 -22.56
CA TYR A 323 -6.33 21.19 -21.72
C TYR A 323 -7.22 22.39 -22.04
N GLN A 324 -6.63 23.61 -22.11
CA GLN A 324 -7.36 24.84 -22.47
C GLN A 324 -7.99 24.80 -23.85
N ALA A 325 -7.39 24.05 -24.78
CA ALA A 325 -7.91 23.86 -26.13
C ALA A 325 -8.87 22.67 -26.27
N GLY A 326 -9.24 21.99 -25.16
CA GLY A 326 -10.15 20.84 -25.17
C GLY A 326 -9.58 19.60 -25.88
N ARG A 327 -8.27 19.39 -25.81
CA ARG A 327 -7.59 18.25 -26.45
C ARG A 327 -7.31 17.07 -25.51
N PHE A 328 -7.95 17.02 -24.35
CA PHE A 328 -7.88 15.90 -23.40
C PHE A 328 -9.01 14.94 -23.62
#